data_dd889120c8d93899c6a6d075ddd11423
#
_entry.id   dd889120c8d93899c6a6d075ddd11423
#
_cell.length_a   1.000
_cell.length_b   1.000
_cell.length_c   1.000
_cell.angle_alpha   90.00
_cell.angle_beta   90.00
_cell.angle_gamma   90.00
#
_symmetry.space_group_name_H-M   'P 1'
#
loop_
_entity.id
_entity.type
_entity.pdbx_description
1 polymer ?
#
loop_
_entity_poly.entity_id
_entity_poly.type
_entity_poly.pdbx_seq_one_letter_code
_entity_poly.pdbx_strand_id
1 'polypeptide(L)'
;MPSSAKYHLAATVPVHAPPSHPGAMPAGGPPSEILTHDWNKYRDTVIATGGVDRLIRTFDIRNPNGGPLSVMHGHEYAVRRLSWSPHASDVLISASYDMTVRLWNDASNQPQAPVPTAQPGAQMGVMNRHTEFVTGVDWCLFGAGGWVASAGWDERVLLWDANLLMHPR
;
A
#
# COMPACT_ATOMS: atom_id res chain seq x y z
N MET A 1 24.47 32.67 10.82
CA MET A 1 23.04 32.49 10.52
C MET A 1 22.89 31.20 9.70
N PRO A 2 22.32 30.12 10.20
CA PRO A 2 22.09 28.96 9.36
C PRO A 2 21.02 29.32 8.33
N SER A 3 21.33 29.09 7.06
CA SER A 3 20.40 29.19 5.93
C SER A 3 19.20 28.30 6.22
N SER A 4 18.01 28.89 6.34
CA SER A 4 16.78 28.12 6.43
C SER A 4 16.65 27.30 5.14
N ALA A 5 16.82 25.99 5.24
CA ALA A 5 16.54 25.09 4.13
C ALA A 5 15.08 25.30 3.71
N LYS A 6 14.87 25.92 2.56
CA LYS A 6 13.52 26.08 2.00
C LYS A 6 13.10 24.71 1.46
N TYR A 7 12.23 24.03 2.18
CA TYR A 7 11.55 22.83 1.65
C TYR A 7 10.68 23.25 0.47
N HIS A 8 10.86 22.60 -0.66
CA HIS A 8 10.05 22.84 -1.83
C HIS A 8 8.95 21.78 -1.88
N LEU A 9 7.68 22.18 -1.73
CA LEU A 9 6.54 21.32 -1.96
C LEU A 9 6.40 21.07 -3.46
N ALA A 10 6.75 19.86 -3.91
CA ALA A 10 6.72 19.48 -5.32
C ALA A 10 5.29 19.22 -5.82
N ALA A 11 4.48 18.52 -5.03
CA ALA A 11 3.11 18.21 -5.38
C ALA A 11 2.27 17.87 -4.12
N THR A 12 0.95 18.05 -4.23
CA THR A 12 -0.04 17.50 -3.29
C THR A 12 -0.95 16.54 -4.05
N VAL A 13 -0.98 15.28 -3.62
CA VAL A 13 -1.86 14.27 -4.20
C VAL A 13 -3.08 14.13 -3.31
N PRO A 14 -4.31 14.38 -3.81
CA PRO A 14 -5.54 14.16 -3.05
C PRO A 14 -5.80 12.64 -2.94
N VAL A 15 -5.13 12.01 -1.99
CA VAL A 15 -5.30 10.59 -1.69
C VAL A 15 -6.60 10.44 -0.91
N HIS A 16 -7.42 9.44 -1.22
CA HIS A 16 -8.66 9.15 -0.48
C HIS A 16 -9.74 10.26 -0.53
N ALA A 17 -9.65 11.18 -1.48
CA ALA A 17 -10.76 12.07 -1.79
C ALA A 17 -11.85 11.30 -2.54
N PRO A 18 -13.14 11.60 -2.32
CA PRO A 18 -14.22 11.01 -3.10
C PRO A 18 -14.05 11.35 -4.59
N PRO A 19 -14.36 10.42 -5.52
CA PRO A 19 -14.23 10.67 -6.94
C PRO A 19 -15.09 11.86 -7.37
N SER A 20 -14.48 12.84 -8.00
CA SER A 20 -15.14 14.05 -8.52
C SER A 20 -15.73 13.83 -9.91
N HIS A 21 -16.49 12.76 -10.14
CA HIS A 21 -17.20 12.57 -11.40
C HIS A 21 -18.65 13.11 -11.32
N PRO A 22 -19.11 13.90 -12.30
CA PRO A 22 -20.52 14.28 -12.41
C PRO A 22 -21.36 13.00 -12.61
N GLY A 23 -22.18 12.66 -11.61
CA GLY A 23 -23.06 11.49 -11.64
C GLY A 23 -22.66 10.34 -10.71
N ALA A 24 -21.51 10.37 -10.06
CA ALA A 24 -21.23 9.50 -8.94
C ALA A 24 -22.06 9.98 -7.74
N MET A 25 -22.84 9.09 -7.13
CA MET A 25 -23.43 9.37 -5.81
C MET A 25 -22.30 9.85 -4.90
N PRO A 26 -22.50 10.93 -4.13
CA PRO A 26 -21.51 11.40 -3.20
C PRO A 26 -21.27 10.30 -2.16
N ALA A 27 -20.25 9.50 -2.36
CA ALA A 27 -19.61 8.76 -1.30
C ALA A 27 -18.87 9.78 -0.43
N GLY A 28 -19.62 10.76 0.08
CA GLY A 28 -19.11 11.92 0.78
C GLY A 28 -18.87 11.61 2.24
N GLY A 29 -17.92 10.72 2.49
CA GLY A 29 -17.23 10.74 3.76
C GLY A 29 -16.15 11.83 3.74
N PRO A 30 -15.79 12.39 4.91
CA PRO A 30 -14.64 13.27 5.00
C PRO A 30 -13.38 12.55 4.46
N PRO A 31 -12.36 13.29 3.99
CA PRO A 31 -11.09 12.70 3.58
C PRO A 31 -10.59 11.76 4.66
N SER A 32 -10.27 10.53 4.29
CA SER A 32 -9.81 9.53 5.24
C SER A 32 -8.34 9.76 5.58
N GLU A 33 -7.97 9.54 6.84
CA GLU A 33 -6.60 9.70 7.31
C GLU A 33 -5.67 8.68 6.65
N ILE A 34 -4.54 9.17 6.14
CA ILE A 34 -3.46 8.35 5.61
C ILE A 34 -2.52 8.03 6.77
N LEU A 35 -2.29 6.76 7.01
CA LEU A 35 -1.45 6.28 8.12
C LEU A 35 -0.07 5.83 7.66
N THR A 36 0.07 5.50 6.39
CA THR A 36 1.31 4.93 5.86
C THR A 36 1.49 5.20 4.37
N HIS A 37 2.73 5.23 3.95
CA HIS A 37 3.14 5.26 2.56
C HIS A 37 4.47 4.52 2.39
N ASP A 38 4.76 4.10 1.16
CA ASP A 38 6.09 3.62 0.77
C ASP A 38 6.32 3.84 -0.72
N TRP A 39 7.58 4.11 -1.10
CA TRP A 39 8.00 4.27 -2.48
C TRP A 39 8.24 2.91 -3.14
N ASN A 40 7.80 2.78 -4.40
CA ASN A 40 8.17 1.62 -5.20
C ASN A 40 9.69 1.59 -5.40
N LYS A 41 10.28 0.41 -5.27
CA LYS A 41 11.75 0.25 -5.31
C LYS A 41 12.32 0.22 -6.73
N TYR A 42 11.46 0.06 -7.74
CA TYR A 42 11.82 -0.06 -9.15
C TYR A 42 11.27 1.09 -10.03
N ARG A 43 10.20 1.74 -9.57
CA ARG A 43 9.55 2.85 -10.24
C ARG A 43 9.60 4.07 -9.33
N ASP A 44 10.57 4.92 -9.59
CA ASP A 44 10.90 6.11 -8.79
C ASP A 44 9.77 7.16 -8.70
N THR A 45 8.77 7.06 -9.56
CA THR A 45 7.60 7.96 -9.58
C THR A 45 6.35 7.36 -8.96
N VAL A 46 6.39 6.10 -8.49
CA VAL A 46 5.24 5.41 -7.94
C VAL A 46 5.31 5.28 -6.42
N ILE A 47 4.25 5.72 -5.76
CA ILE A 47 4.08 5.64 -4.31
C ILE A 47 2.82 4.86 -3.98
N ALA A 48 2.85 4.04 -2.93
CA ALA A 48 1.68 3.42 -2.34
C ALA A 48 1.28 4.14 -1.06
N THR A 49 -0.01 4.21 -0.78
CA THR A 49 -0.59 4.77 0.45
C THR A 49 -1.63 3.82 1.04
N GLY A 50 -1.78 3.87 2.36
CA GLY A 50 -2.81 3.15 3.09
C GLY A 50 -3.29 3.95 4.29
N GLY A 51 -4.54 3.72 4.72
CA GLY A 51 -5.12 4.53 5.79
C GLY A 51 -6.34 3.93 6.46
N VAL A 52 -7.09 4.79 7.10
CA VAL A 52 -8.26 4.45 7.92
C VAL A 52 -9.41 3.89 7.07
N ASP A 53 -9.51 4.25 5.80
CA ASP A 53 -10.50 3.73 4.87
C ASP A 53 -10.27 2.27 4.43
N ARG A 54 -9.22 1.62 4.95
CA ARG A 54 -8.88 0.21 4.73
C ARG A 54 -8.38 -0.12 3.32
N LEU A 55 -8.19 0.90 2.50
CA LEU A 55 -7.76 0.75 1.11
C LEU A 55 -6.26 1.03 0.97
N ILE A 56 -5.66 0.33 0.02
CA ILE A 56 -4.32 0.63 -0.46
C ILE A 56 -4.47 1.20 -1.86
N ARG A 57 -3.78 2.30 -2.14
CA ARG A 57 -3.76 2.95 -3.45
C ARG A 57 -2.35 3.22 -3.91
N THR A 58 -2.12 3.10 -5.20
CA THR A 58 -0.86 3.52 -5.82
C THR A 58 -1.08 4.72 -6.72
N PHE A 59 -0.09 5.60 -6.78
CA PHE A 59 -0.15 6.86 -7.55
C PHE A 59 1.15 7.09 -8.30
N ASP A 60 1.05 7.74 -9.48
CA ASP A 60 2.20 8.34 -10.16
C ASP A 60 2.29 9.82 -9.77
N ILE A 61 3.37 10.21 -9.12
CA ILE A 61 3.59 11.58 -8.65
C ILE A 61 3.76 12.60 -9.78
N ARG A 62 4.04 12.15 -11.00
CA ARG A 62 4.09 13.03 -12.19
C ARG A 62 2.69 13.49 -12.62
N ASN A 63 1.65 12.74 -12.26
CA ASN A 63 0.26 13.09 -12.54
C ASN A 63 -0.59 13.06 -11.25
N PRO A 64 -0.35 14.01 -10.32
CA PRO A 64 -1.00 14.01 -9.01
C PRO A 64 -2.52 14.13 -9.06
N ASN A 65 -3.06 14.67 -10.15
CA ASN A 65 -4.50 14.84 -10.35
C ASN A 65 -5.14 13.71 -11.18
N GLY A 66 -4.35 12.75 -11.65
CA GLY A 66 -4.82 11.64 -12.49
C GLY A 66 -5.58 10.55 -11.75
N GLY A 67 -5.68 10.65 -10.43
CA GLY A 67 -6.26 9.62 -9.58
C GLY A 67 -5.31 8.44 -9.34
N PRO A 68 -5.77 7.41 -8.62
CA PRO A 68 -4.96 6.24 -8.34
C PRO A 68 -4.73 5.38 -9.59
N LEU A 69 -3.51 4.82 -9.70
CA LEU A 69 -3.16 3.84 -10.73
C LEU A 69 -3.82 2.49 -10.43
N SER A 70 -3.79 2.10 -9.16
CA SER A 70 -4.35 0.84 -8.68
C SER A 70 -5.00 1.03 -7.32
N VAL A 71 -6.06 0.24 -7.04
CA VAL A 71 -6.74 0.19 -5.74
C VAL A 71 -6.88 -1.26 -5.30
N MET A 72 -6.46 -1.53 -4.06
CA MET A 72 -6.50 -2.84 -3.44
C MET A 72 -7.49 -2.84 -2.28
N HIS A 73 -8.40 -3.80 -2.30
CA HIS A 73 -9.45 -4.01 -1.32
C HIS A 73 -9.25 -5.32 -0.60
N GLY A 74 -9.53 -5.37 0.70
CA GLY A 74 -9.50 -6.62 1.43
C GLY A 74 -9.35 -6.46 2.94
N HIS A 75 -8.57 -5.50 3.43
CA HIS A 75 -8.48 -5.26 4.87
C HIS A 75 -9.82 -4.86 5.48
N GLU A 76 -10.08 -5.38 6.68
CA GLU A 76 -11.32 -5.10 7.43
C GLU A 76 -11.16 -3.88 8.36
N TYR A 77 -9.93 -3.51 8.68
CA TYR A 77 -9.58 -2.35 9.50
C TYR A 77 -8.46 -1.53 8.85
N ALA A 78 -8.09 -0.43 9.50
CA ALA A 78 -7.10 0.52 9.00
C ALA A 78 -5.77 -0.15 8.62
N VAL A 79 -5.22 0.27 7.49
CA VAL A 79 -3.90 -0.14 7.02
C VAL A 79 -2.85 0.70 7.73
N ARG A 80 -2.06 0.07 8.61
CA ARG A 80 -1.11 0.74 9.49
C ARG A 80 0.29 0.87 8.91
N ARG A 81 0.71 -0.10 8.09
CA ARG A 81 2.03 -0.12 7.49
C ARG A 81 1.99 -0.72 6.10
N LEU A 82 2.81 -0.20 5.19
CA LEU A 82 3.08 -0.72 3.85
C LEU A 82 4.57 -0.89 3.64
N SER A 83 4.95 -1.88 2.85
CA SER A 83 6.31 -2.00 2.33
C SER A 83 6.31 -2.64 0.95
N TRP A 84 6.91 -1.96 -0.03
CA TRP A 84 7.16 -2.54 -1.35
C TRP A 84 8.25 -3.58 -1.29
N SER A 85 8.07 -4.66 -2.04
CA SER A 85 9.09 -5.69 -2.17
C SER A 85 10.38 -5.11 -2.78
N PRO A 86 11.55 -5.41 -2.20
CA PRO A 86 12.83 -5.11 -2.81
C PRO A 86 13.24 -6.11 -3.90
N HIS A 87 12.44 -7.17 -4.12
CA HIS A 87 12.75 -8.26 -5.04
C HIS A 87 11.78 -8.36 -6.22
N ALA A 88 10.64 -7.65 -6.18
CA ALA A 88 9.64 -7.66 -7.24
C ALA A 88 8.96 -6.28 -7.36
N SER A 89 8.87 -5.77 -8.57
CA SER A 89 8.41 -4.40 -8.86
C SER A 89 6.94 -4.16 -8.65
N ASP A 90 6.14 -5.21 -8.62
CA ASP A 90 4.68 -5.21 -8.56
C ASP A 90 4.12 -5.83 -7.28
N VAL A 91 4.97 -6.19 -6.33
CA VAL A 91 4.58 -6.83 -5.08
C VAL A 91 4.78 -5.88 -3.90
N LEU A 92 3.76 -5.78 -3.05
CA LEU A 92 3.83 -5.07 -1.78
C LEU A 92 3.12 -5.85 -0.67
N ILE A 93 3.47 -5.52 0.58
CA ILE A 93 2.84 -6.06 1.78
C ILE A 93 2.22 -4.95 2.60
N SER A 94 1.18 -5.30 3.35
CA SER A 94 0.50 -4.40 4.27
C SER A 94 0.22 -5.05 5.60
N ALA A 95 0.35 -4.29 6.68
CA ALA A 95 -0.07 -4.66 8.03
C ALA A 95 -1.27 -3.82 8.44
N SER A 96 -2.23 -4.44 9.13
CA SER A 96 -3.48 -3.80 9.51
C SER A 96 -3.90 -4.12 10.95
N TYR A 97 -4.79 -3.28 11.46
CA TYR A 97 -5.50 -3.51 12.72
C TYR A 97 -6.51 -4.66 12.63
N ASP A 98 -6.69 -5.30 11.46
CA ASP A 98 -7.42 -6.55 11.31
C ASP A 98 -6.61 -7.81 11.70
N MET A 99 -5.46 -7.61 12.37
CA MET A 99 -4.54 -8.65 12.86
C MET A 99 -3.86 -9.45 11.72
N THR A 100 -3.96 -8.98 10.49
CA THR A 100 -3.37 -9.66 9.33
C THR A 100 -2.25 -8.84 8.68
N VAL A 101 -1.34 -9.58 8.03
CA VAL A 101 -0.47 -9.04 6.99
C VAL A 101 -0.94 -9.61 5.66
N ARG A 102 -1.09 -8.76 4.65
CA ARG A 102 -1.53 -9.19 3.32
C ARG A 102 -0.48 -8.88 2.28
N LEU A 103 -0.39 -9.80 1.32
CA LEU A 103 0.47 -9.70 0.16
C LEU A 103 -0.37 -9.33 -1.05
N TRP A 104 0.11 -8.37 -1.84
CA TRP A 104 -0.62 -7.81 -2.97
C TRP A 104 0.23 -7.78 -4.23
N ASN A 105 -0.43 -7.96 -5.37
CA ASN A 105 0.10 -7.59 -6.68
C ASN A 105 -0.51 -6.25 -7.10
N ASP A 106 0.38 -5.30 -7.44
CA ASP A 106 -0.03 -4.00 -7.98
C ASP A 106 -0.25 -4.12 -9.49
N ALA A 107 -1.49 -4.00 -9.91
CA ALA A 107 -1.87 -4.12 -11.33
C ALA A 107 -1.50 -2.88 -12.17
N SER A 108 -0.87 -1.86 -11.60
CA SER A 108 -0.57 -0.60 -12.31
C SER A 108 0.46 -0.74 -13.44
N ASN A 109 1.13 -1.89 -13.55
CA ASN A 109 2.03 -2.22 -14.67
C ASN A 109 1.30 -2.78 -15.89
N GLN A 110 0.02 -3.14 -15.79
CA GLN A 110 -0.72 -3.69 -16.92
C GLN A 110 -1.11 -2.58 -17.90
N PRO A 111 -1.19 -2.89 -19.22
CA PRO A 111 -1.68 -1.93 -20.19
C PRO A 111 -3.04 -1.39 -19.75
N GLN A 112 -3.11 -0.09 -19.56
CA GLN A 112 -4.36 0.56 -19.13
C GLN A 112 -5.45 0.33 -20.19
N ALA A 113 -6.64 -0.03 -19.72
CA ALA A 113 -7.84 0.05 -20.55
C ALA A 113 -8.02 1.51 -21.01
N PRO A 114 -8.64 1.74 -22.18
CA PRO A 114 -8.78 3.07 -22.77
C PRO A 114 -9.59 4.07 -21.92
N VAL A 115 -10.14 3.65 -20.79
CA VAL A 115 -10.80 4.49 -19.80
C VAL A 115 -9.87 4.64 -18.59
N PRO A 116 -9.62 5.85 -18.07
CA PRO A 116 -8.77 6.07 -16.89
C PRO A 116 -9.48 5.61 -15.62
N THR A 117 -9.59 4.31 -15.46
CA THR A 117 -10.15 3.67 -14.26
C THR A 117 -9.00 3.01 -13.52
N ALA A 118 -8.90 3.25 -12.21
CA ALA A 118 -7.92 2.58 -11.37
C ALA A 118 -8.02 1.06 -11.53
N GLN A 119 -6.89 0.40 -11.75
CA GLN A 119 -6.85 -1.06 -11.89
C GLN A 119 -7.07 -1.72 -10.51
N PRO A 120 -7.86 -2.79 -10.40
CA PRO A 120 -7.94 -3.53 -9.16
C PRO A 120 -6.64 -4.31 -8.95
N GLY A 121 -5.91 -4.01 -7.88
CA GLY A 121 -4.80 -4.85 -7.45
C GLY A 121 -5.32 -6.16 -6.85
N ALA A 122 -4.53 -7.23 -6.99
CA ALA A 122 -4.91 -8.56 -6.55
C ALA A 122 -4.28 -8.92 -5.19
N GLN A 123 -5.10 -9.45 -4.26
CA GLN A 123 -4.58 -10.09 -3.06
C GLN A 123 -3.96 -11.44 -3.42
N MET A 124 -2.68 -11.63 -3.10
CA MET A 124 -1.92 -12.85 -3.37
C MET A 124 -1.91 -13.80 -2.19
N GLY A 125 -2.01 -13.28 -0.96
CA GLY A 125 -1.99 -14.09 0.25
C GLY A 125 -2.26 -13.31 1.51
N VAL A 126 -2.56 -14.06 2.59
CA VAL A 126 -2.83 -13.51 3.93
C VAL A 126 -2.05 -14.29 4.97
N MET A 127 -1.29 -13.59 5.80
CA MET A 127 -0.67 -14.12 7.01
C MET A 127 -1.52 -13.67 8.22
N ASN A 128 -2.09 -14.61 8.94
CA ASN A 128 -3.06 -14.42 10.03
C ASN A 128 -2.60 -15.05 11.36
N ARG A 129 -1.29 -14.98 11.65
CA ARG A 129 -0.72 -15.58 12.86
C ARG A 129 -0.62 -14.62 14.04
N HIS A 130 -0.82 -13.32 13.81
CA HIS A 130 -0.96 -12.36 14.88
C HIS A 130 -2.31 -12.48 15.56
N THR A 131 -2.35 -12.25 16.87
CA THR A 131 -3.58 -12.30 17.68
C THR A 131 -4.05 -10.92 18.13
N GLU A 132 -3.30 -9.89 17.76
CA GLU A 132 -3.58 -8.47 18.01
C GLU A 132 -3.16 -7.63 16.80
N PHE A 133 -3.39 -6.32 16.86
CA PHE A 133 -3.10 -5.36 15.79
C PHE A 133 -1.67 -5.47 15.29
N VAL A 134 -1.50 -5.61 13.97
CA VAL A 134 -0.18 -5.60 13.34
C VAL A 134 0.19 -4.18 13.00
N THR A 135 1.29 -3.71 13.56
CA THR A 135 1.72 -2.31 13.44
C THR A 135 2.99 -2.12 12.62
N GLY A 136 3.75 -3.19 12.44
CA GLY A 136 5.00 -3.20 11.69
C GLY A 136 5.07 -4.35 10.71
N VAL A 137 5.60 -4.09 9.52
CA VAL A 137 5.96 -5.09 8.53
C VAL A 137 7.08 -4.55 7.66
N ASP A 138 8.04 -5.41 7.33
CA ASP A 138 9.10 -5.07 6.38
C ASP A 138 9.71 -6.31 5.73
N TRP A 139 10.34 -6.12 4.58
CA TRP A 139 11.03 -7.15 3.84
C TRP A 139 12.48 -7.28 4.27
N CYS A 140 13.01 -8.49 4.23
CA CYS A 140 14.46 -8.70 4.28
C CYS A 140 15.08 -8.27 2.94
N LEU A 141 16.06 -7.37 3.01
CA LEU A 141 16.74 -6.84 1.82
C LEU A 141 17.80 -7.80 1.27
N PHE A 142 18.29 -8.71 2.09
CA PHE A 142 19.46 -9.55 1.78
C PHE A 142 19.10 -11.04 1.82
N GLY A 143 19.87 -11.82 1.09
CA GLY A 143 19.69 -13.28 1.05
C GLY A 143 18.63 -13.74 0.06
N ALA A 144 18.02 -14.89 0.33
CA ALA A 144 16.94 -15.41 -0.49
C ALA A 144 15.70 -14.49 -0.39
N GLY A 145 15.14 -14.09 -1.54
CA GLY A 145 13.96 -13.22 -1.57
C GLY A 145 12.74 -13.88 -0.93
N GLY A 146 11.84 -13.04 -0.39
CA GLY A 146 10.57 -13.50 0.18
C GLY A 146 10.48 -13.46 1.72
N TRP A 147 11.61 -13.33 2.42
CA TRP A 147 11.57 -13.21 3.87
C TRP A 147 10.99 -11.88 4.34
N VAL A 148 10.06 -11.97 5.28
CA VAL A 148 9.32 -10.86 5.87
C VAL A 148 9.38 -10.94 7.39
N ALA A 149 9.49 -9.79 8.04
CA ALA A 149 9.27 -9.61 9.48
C ALA A 149 7.99 -8.81 9.70
N SER A 150 7.16 -9.25 10.65
CA SER A 150 5.99 -8.49 11.11
C SER A 150 5.94 -8.41 12.62
N ALA A 151 5.42 -7.30 13.15
CA ALA A 151 5.32 -7.03 14.58
C ALA A 151 3.94 -6.50 14.94
N GLY A 152 3.41 -6.91 16.07
CA GLY A 152 2.07 -6.56 16.52
C GLY A 152 1.99 -6.27 18.02
N TRP A 153 0.80 -5.86 18.45
CA TRP A 153 0.49 -5.65 19.86
C TRP A 153 0.37 -6.94 20.67
N ASP A 154 0.41 -8.10 19.99
CA ASP A 154 0.54 -9.41 20.61
C ASP A 154 1.94 -9.69 21.19
N GLU A 155 2.79 -8.65 21.26
CA GLU A 155 4.16 -8.69 21.81
C GLU A 155 5.09 -9.62 21.01
N ARG A 156 4.76 -9.89 19.74
CA ARG A 156 5.52 -10.82 18.88
C ARG A 156 6.12 -10.13 17.67
N VAL A 157 7.30 -10.63 17.30
CA VAL A 157 7.87 -10.44 15.98
C VAL A 157 7.85 -11.81 15.28
N LEU A 158 7.16 -11.88 14.16
CA LEU A 158 7.07 -13.09 13.34
C LEU A 158 7.96 -12.94 12.11
N LEU A 159 8.76 -13.96 11.85
CA LEU A 159 9.58 -14.10 10.65
C LEU A 159 8.98 -15.19 9.78
N TRP A 160 8.72 -14.89 8.52
CA TRP A 160 8.02 -15.81 7.63
C TRP A 160 8.41 -15.58 6.16
N ASP A 161 8.18 -16.60 5.32
CA ASP A 161 8.45 -16.56 3.89
C ASP A 161 7.16 -16.26 3.11
N ALA A 162 7.10 -15.11 2.45
CA ALA A 162 5.98 -14.69 1.63
C ALA A 162 5.75 -15.60 0.42
N ASN A 163 6.76 -16.30 -0.07
CA ASN A 163 6.62 -17.23 -1.18
C ASN A 163 5.67 -18.38 -0.86
N LEU A 164 5.56 -18.77 0.44
CA LEU A 164 4.62 -19.81 0.88
C LEU A 164 3.16 -19.36 0.79
N LEU A 165 2.89 -18.07 0.78
CA LEU A 165 1.55 -17.52 0.59
C LEU A 165 1.16 -17.39 -0.87
N MET A 166 2.14 -17.18 -1.76
CA MET A 166 1.93 -17.05 -3.21
C MET A 166 1.66 -18.42 -3.86
N HIS A 167 2.20 -19.49 -3.28
CA HIS A 167 2.09 -20.85 -3.80
C HIS A 167 1.65 -21.79 -2.67
N PRO A 168 0.39 -21.74 -2.21
CA PRO A 168 -0.09 -22.69 -1.22
C PRO A 168 0.02 -24.11 -1.80
N ARG A 169 0.76 -24.98 -1.10
CA ARG A 169 0.92 -26.40 -1.45
C ARG A 169 -0.36 -27.17 -1.20
#